data_83c81d9ba7829b64efa48b085666c401
#
_entry.id   83c81d9ba7829b64efa48b085666c401
#
_cell.length_a   1.000
_cell.length_b   1.000
_cell.length_c   1.000
_cell.angle_alpha   90.00
_cell.angle_beta   90.00
_cell.angle_gamma   90.00
#
_symmetry.space_group_name_H-M   'P 1'
#
loop_
_entity.id
_entity.type
_entity.pdbx_description
1 polymer ?
#
loop_
_entity_poly.entity_id
_entity_poly.type
_entity_poly.pdbx_seq_one_letter_code
_entity_poly.pdbx_strand_id
1 'polypeptide(L)'
;MVTKDKAPVIVVVQLTGGNDYFNTIIPYNDNNYYDNRRSLQVPQENMLTLDQEFAMHPAMGPMADIYKTGDMAIIHGIGYPNSTRSHFRAMDIWHTAEPDTVGTEGWLAKVIREIDPKGENPVTAVNIGQGLPRALAAPNVSVASVADVETYGLLTSVEEEDARNKMLTRFSNMYGAALGSGPVMDYLGQTGIDALKGADILKAAPEKYESNIEYSNSLIARNLRDVASIHKVGLGTRVFYTQQGSYDTHGAQAPAFSKLWTELAAAIQDFWDDLRQSGDDDNVVMFLFSEFGRRVRDNGSGTDHGAAGVSFVIGPGVKGGMYSRYPDTRSEALDQGDLVPNQDFRGVYSTLLENWLEVEAAPIVNGTFSSENFFVGAN
;
A
#
# COMPACT_ATOMS: atom_id res chain seq x y z
N MET A 1 16.30 -4.06 -17.79
CA MET A 1 16.30 -2.61 -18.12
C MET A 1 14.84 -2.22 -18.22
N VAL A 2 14.37 -1.38 -17.30
CA VAL A 2 13.03 -0.77 -17.43
C VAL A 2 13.05 0.01 -18.73
N THR A 3 12.17 -0.32 -19.64
CA THR A 3 12.02 0.40 -20.91
C THR A 3 11.50 1.80 -20.56
N LYS A 4 12.25 2.85 -20.81
CA LYS A 4 11.93 4.26 -20.51
C LYS A 4 10.66 4.81 -21.21
N ASP A 5 9.88 3.95 -21.83
CA ASP A 5 8.72 4.37 -22.64
C ASP A 5 7.40 4.44 -21.86
N LYS A 6 7.30 3.80 -20.68
CA LYS A 6 6.10 3.84 -19.83
C LYS A 6 6.42 4.62 -18.54
N ALA A 7 5.49 5.49 -18.14
CA ALA A 7 5.61 6.22 -16.89
C ALA A 7 5.52 5.28 -15.67
N PRO A 8 6.36 5.43 -14.63
CA PRO A 8 6.37 4.54 -13.47
C PRO A 8 5.06 4.64 -12.67
N VAL A 9 4.59 3.50 -12.18
CA VAL A 9 3.36 3.33 -11.40
C VAL A 9 3.69 2.74 -10.04
N ILE A 10 3.06 3.24 -8.99
CA ILE A 10 3.14 2.67 -7.65
C ILE A 10 1.79 2.14 -7.20
N VAL A 11 1.78 0.92 -6.67
CA VAL A 11 0.64 0.29 -5.99
C VAL A 11 0.95 0.19 -4.51
N VAL A 12 0.24 0.93 -3.68
CA VAL A 12 0.42 0.91 -2.23
C VAL A 12 -0.62 0.00 -1.60
N VAL A 13 -0.17 -0.99 -0.83
CA VAL A 13 -1.02 -1.93 -0.09
C VAL A 13 -0.76 -1.75 1.40
N GLN A 14 -1.72 -1.19 2.12
CA GLN A 14 -1.63 -1.00 3.56
C GLN A 14 -2.22 -2.19 4.32
N LEU A 15 -1.46 -2.74 5.26
CA LEU A 15 -1.88 -3.80 6.17
C LEU A 15 -2.35 -3.15 7.47
N THR A 16 -3.67 -2.87 7.58
CA THR A 16 -4.19 -2.09 8.72
C THR A 16 -4.41 -2.95 9.96
N GLY A 17 -3.89 -2.48 11.08
CA GLY A 17 -4.02 -3.12 12.38
C GLY A 17 -2.70 -3.54 13.03
N GLY A 18 -1.55 -3.23 12.45
CA GLY A 18 -0.24 -3.60 12.99
C GLY A 18 0.12 -5.05 12.67
N ASN A 19 0.76 -5.26 11.53
CA ASN A 19 1.21 -6.58 11.12
C ASN A 19 2.27 -7.15 12.07
N ASP A 20 2.11 -8.41 12.47
CA ASP A 20 3.07 -9.09 13.34
C ASP A 20 4.38 -9.42 12.61
N TYR A 21 5.31 -8.49 12.63
CA TYR A 21 6.61 -8.62 12.00
C TYR A 21 7.36 -9.88 12.44
N PHE A 22 7.35 -10.18 13.75
CA PHE A 22 8.10 -11.29 14.34
C PHE A 22 7.59 -12.67 13.87
N ASN A 23 6.32 -12.76 13.42
CA ASN A 23 5.75 -13.95 12.79
C ASN A 23 5.66 -13.82 11.25
N THR A 24 5.87 -12.64 10.67
CA THR A 24 5.93 -12.45 9.20
C THR A 24 7.28 -12.90 8.66
N ILE A 25 8.38 -12.36 9.24
CA ILE A 25 9.76 -12.75 8.96
C ILE A 25 10.35 -13.27 10.25
N ILE A 26 10.48 -14.56 10.30
CA ILE A 26 10.79 -15.33 11.52
C ILE A 26 12.28 -15.52 11.65
N PRO A 27 12.94 -15.02 12.72
CA PRO A 27 14.35 -15.30 12.99
C PRO A 27 14.49 -16.71 13.63
N TYR A 28 14.36 -17.76 12.83
CA TYR A 28 14.17 -19.13 13.29
C TYR A 28 15.40 -19.73 14.01
N ASN A 29 16.57 -19.12 13.89
CA ASN A 29 17.77 -19.49 14.64
C ASN A 29 17.95 -18.68 15.95
N ASP A 30 17.02 -17.76 16.25
CA ASP A 30 17.04 -16.96 17.49
C ASP A 30 16.16 -17.61 18.56
N ASN A 31 16.75 -18.02 19.67
CA ASN A 31 16.01 -18.60 20.80
C ASN A 31 14.99 -17.62 21.39
N ASN A 32 15.24 -16.30 21.29
CA ASN A 32 14.27 -15.29 21.77
C ASN A 32 12.93 -15.37 21.05
N TYR A 33 12.90 -15.82 19.78
CA TYR A 33 11.66 -16.08 19.08
C TYR A 33 10.81 -17.13 19.82
N TYR A 34 11.37 -18.28 20.11
CA TYR A 34 10.66 -19.38 20.76
C TYR A 34 10.30 -19.07 22.23
N ASP A 35 11.18 -18.38 22.95
CA ASP A 35 10.95 -17.99 24.35
C ASP A 35 9.80 -16.99 24.49
N ASN A 36 9.60 -16.12 23.52
CA ASN A 36 8.58 -15.07 23.54
C ASN A 36 7.29 -15.44 22.79
N ARG A 37 7.32 -16.43 21.89
CA ARG A 37 6.17 -16.86 21.07
C ARG A 37 5.67 -18.24 21.46
N ARG A 38 5.53 -18.49 22.77
CA ARG A 38 5.15 -19.82 23.29
C ARG A 38 3.83 -20.33 22.76
N SER A 39 2.88 -19.44 22.48
CA SER A 39 1.55 -19.79 21.96
C SER A 39 1.40 -19.54 20.45
N LEU A 40 2.29 -18.74 19.86
CA LEU A 40 2.19 -18.30 18.48
C LEU A 40 3.40 -18.70 17.61
N GLN A 41 4.35 -19.45 18.18
CA GLN A 41 5.50 -19.92 17.40
C GLN A 41 5.04 -20.78 16.22
N VAL A 42 5.65 -20.54 15.09
CA VAL A 42 5.49 -21.40 13.91
C VAL A 42 6.47 -22.57 14.05
N PRO A 43 6.05 -23.85 13.88
CA PRO A 43 6.98 -24.97 13.84
C PRO A 43 7.99 -24.80 12.70
N GLN A 44 9.28 -25.03 12.99
CA GLN A 44 10.36 -24.77 12.04
C GLN A 44 10.19 -25.56 10.72
N GLU A 45 9.68 -26.78 10.81
CA GLU A 45 9.41 -27.64 9.65
C GLU A 45 8.34 -27.08 8.70
N ASN A 46 7.52 -26.13 9.15
CA ASN A 46 6.49 -25.48 8.33
C ASN A 46 6.95 -24.13 7.78
N MET A 47 8.07 -23.57 8.25
CA MET A 47 8.54 -22.26 7.83
C MET A 47 9.06 -22.28 6.38
N LEU A 48 8.93 -21.17 5.68
CA LEU A 48 9.46 -20.96 4.34
C LEU A 48 10.85 -20.32 4.45
N THR A 49 11.90 -21.11 4.45
CA THR A 49 13.28 -20.66 4.64
C THR A 49 13.69 -19.67 3.53
N LEU A 50 14.21 -18.52 3.92
CA LEU A 50 14.77 -17.50 3.02
C LEU A 50 16.30 -17.61 2.96
N ASP A 51 16.94 -17.74 4.12
CA ASP A 51 18.39 -17.92 4.26
C ASP A 51 18.73 -18.72 5.53
N GLN A 52 19.95 -18.56 6.07
CA GLN A 52 20.41 -19.28 7.27
C GLN A 52 19.84 -18.72 8.57
N GLU A 53 19.24 -17.53 8.57
CA GLU A 53 18.77 -16.82 9.77
C GLU A 53 17.27 -16.62 9.77
N PHE A 54 16.66 -16.40 8.59
CA PHE A 54 15.28 -15.96 8.45
C PHE A 54 14.42 -16.89 7.60
N ALA A 55 13.15 -16.92 7.96
CA ALA A 55 12.12 -17.61 7.20
C ALA A 55 10.83 -16.76 7.13
N MET A 56 10.02 -16.94 6.09
CA MET A 56 8.67 -16.41 6.03
C MET A 56 7.66 -17.33 6.72
N HIS A 57 6.57 -16.73 7.17
CA HIS A 57 5.39 -17.47 7.65
C HIS A 57 4.87 -18.43 6.57
N PRO A 58 4.44 -19.67 6.92
CA PRO A 58 4.03 -20.68 5.94
C PRO A 58 2.88 -20.26 5.01
N ALA A 59 2.02 -19.36 5.43
CA ALA A 59 0.95 -18.82 4.62
C ALA A 59 1.41 -17.89 3.47
N MET A 60 2.70 -17.54 3.41
CA MET A 60 3.26 -16.60 2.43
C MET A 60 3.95 -17.30 1.24
N GLY A 61 3.55 -18.54 0.90
CA GLY A 61 4.17 -19.32 -0.18
C GLY A 61 4.40 -18.55 -1.48
N PRO A 62 3.39 -17.94 -2.09
CA PRO A 62 3.55 -17.15 -3.30
C PRO A 62 4.55 -15.98 -3.15
N MET A 63 4.58 -15.29 -2.01
CA MET A 63 5.57 -14.24 -1.76
C MET A 63 6.99 -14.78 -1.62
N ALA A 64 7.16 -15.95 -0.98
CA ALA A 64 8.46 -16.60 -0.91
C ALA A 64 8.97 -16.99 -2.31
N ASP A 65 8.09 -17.36 -3.22
CA ASP A 65 8.47 -17.66 -4.60
C ASP A 65 8.87 -16.38 -5.37
N ILE A 66 8.15 -15.27 -5.20
CA ILE A 66 8.56 -13.96 -5.75
C ILE A 66 9.91 -13.50 -5.16
N TYR A 67 10.17 -13.74 -3.86
CA TYR A 67 11.48 -13.43 -3.27
C TYR A 67 12.62 -14.22 -3.92
N LYS A 68 12.41 -15.51 -4.22
CA LYS A 68 13.40 -16.37 -4.89
C LYS A 68 13.72 -15.93 -6.31
N THR A 69 12.77 -15.30 -7.02
CA THR A 69 13.04 -14.74 -8.36
C THR A 69 13.89 -13.47 -8.33
N GLY A 70 14.04 -12.85 -7.17
CA GLY A 70 14.80 -11.61 -7.00
C GLY A 70 13.98 -10.33 -7.23
N ASP A 71 12.66 -10.44 -7.32
CA ASP A 71 11.73 -9.33 -7.58
C ASP A 71 11.12 -8.73 -6.30
N MET A 72 11.67 -9.07 -5.13
CA MET A 72 11.17 -8.60 -3.82
C MET A 72 12.29 -8.12 -2.91
N ALA A 73 12.18 -6.89 -2.43
CA ALA A 73 12.96 -6.35 -1.32
C ALA A 73 12.17 -6.46 -0.01
N ILE A 74 12.79 -7.01 1.03
CA ILE A 74 12.26 -7.08 2.40
C ILE A 74 13.01 -6.05 3.23
N ILE A 75 12.33 -5.03 3.74
CA ILE A 75 12.93 -3.97 4.54
C ILE A 75 12.63 -4.24 6.01
N HIS A 76 13.67 -4.57 6.77
CA HIS A 76 13.58 -4.88 8.18
C HIS A 76 13.53 -3.64 9.07
N GLY A 77 12.93 -3.79 10.27
CA GLY A 77 13.01 -2.81 11.34
C GLY A 77 12.46 -1.44 11.02
N ILE A 78 11.51 -1.37 10.08
CA ILE A 78 10.92 -0.11 9.62
C ILE A 78 10.02 0.51 10.69
N GLY A 79 10.09 1.82 10.82
CA GLY A 79 9.27 2.60 11.76
C GLY A 79 9.77 4.04 11.86
N TYR A 80 9.64 4.65 13.02
CA TYR A 80 10.12 6.01 13.29
C TYR A 80 10.48 6.15 14.77
N PRO A 81 11.33 7.13 15.15
CA PRO A 81 11.68 7.38 16.55
C PRO A 81 10.45 7.72 17.40
N ASN A 82 10.44 7.26 18.65
CA ASN A 82 9.33 7.48 19.59
C ASN A 82 7.98 6.98 19.06
N SER A 83 7.97 5.79 18.47
CA SER A 83 6.79 5.17 17.88
C SER A 83 5.59 5.15 18.83
N THR A 84 4.41 5.50 18.34
CA THR A 84 3.15 5.41 19.08
C THR A 84 2.50 4.05 18.87
N ARG A 85 1.80 3.56 19.89
CA ARG A 85 0.97 2.35 19.82
C ARG A 85 -0.50 2.65 19.49
N SER A 86 -0.83 3.89 19.11
CA SER A 86 -2.17 4.29 18.65
C SER A 86 -2.28 4.14 17.16
N HIS A 87 -3.18 3.31 16.67
CA HIS A 87 -3.46 3.14 15.24
C HIS A 87 -3.73 4.49 14.56
N PHE A 88 -4.58 5.32 15.14
CA PHE A 88 -4.95 6.61 14.56
C PHE A 88 -3.73 7.51 14.36
N ARG A 89 -2.88 7.63 15.40
CA ARG A 89 -1.71 8.49 15.30
C ARG A 89 -0.63 7.88 14.42
N ALA A 90 -0.39 6.57 14.51
CA ALA A 90 0.58 5.89 13.66
C ALA A 90 0.19 5.98 12.18
N MET A 91 -1.08 5.71 11.85
CA MET A 91 -1.57 5.89 10.47
C MET A 91 -1.45 7.35 10.00
N ASP A 92 -1.77 8.33 10.85
CA ASP A 92 -1.57 9.74 10.52
C ASP A 92 -0.12 10.04 10.14
N ILE A 93 0.83 9.55 10.94
CA ILE A 93 2.27 9.71 10.70
C ILE A 93 2.70 9.07 9.36
N TRP A 94 2.33 7.82 9.12
CA TRP A 94 2.67 7.14 7.88
C TRP A 94 2.01 7.79 6.65
N HIS A 95 0.79 8.27 6.79
CA HIS A 95 0.07 8.93 5.71
C HIS A 95 0.59 10.32 5.37
N THR A 96 1.18 11.03 6.32
CA THR A 96 1.64 12.42 6.11
C THR A 96 3.16 12.54 6.05
N ALA A 97 3.89 11.51 6.49
CA ALA A 97 5.34 11.53 6.73
C ALA A 97 5.77 12.56 7.80
N GLU A 98 4.88 12.85 8.77
CA GLU A 98 5.10 13.89 9.80
C GLU A 98 4.98 13.32 11.22
N PRO A 99 6.03 12.69 11.77
CA PRO A 99 5.98 12.09 13.12
C PRO A 99 5.90 13.14 14.24
N ASP A 100 6.50 14.32 14.07
CA ASP A 100 6.65 15.33 15.10
C ASP A 100 5.46 16.30 15.19
N THR A 101 4.65 16.39 14.15
CA THR A 101 3.50 17.29 14.07
C THR A 101 2.25 16.52 13.56
N VAL A 102 1.09 17.15 13.67
CA VAL A 102 -0.11 16.65 12.99
C VAL A 102 -0.06 17.14 11.55
N GLY A 103 0.26 16.23 10.63
CA GLY A 103 0.35 16.56 9.20
C GLY A 103 -0.98 17.01 8.62
N THR A 104 -0.95 17.84 7.59
CA THR A 104 -2.13 18.39 6.94
C THR A 104 -2.39 17.78 5.57
N GLU A 105 -1.33 17.30 4.91
CA GLU A 105 -1.39 16.74 3.55
C GLU A 105 -0.79 15.34 3.51
N GLY A 106 -1.40 14.46 2.74
CA GLY A 106 -0.90 13.12 2.49
C GLY A 106 0.35 13.11 1.60
N TRP A 107 1.30 12.21 1.89
CA TRP A 107 2.53 12.12 1.12
C TRP A 107 2.28 11.76 -0.36
N LEU A 108 1.33 10.87 -0.64
CA LEU A 108 0.94 10.54 -2.01
C LEU A 108 0.20 11.68 -2.70
N ALA A 109 -0.59 12.47 -1.95
CA ALA A 109 -1.22 13.66 -2.52
C ALA A 109 -0.17 14.70 -2.95
N LYS A 110 0.92 14.87 -2.17
CA LYS A 110 2.07 15.69 -2.59
C LYS A 110 2.71 15.13 -3.87
N VAL A 111 2.87 13.80 -3.98
CA VAL A 111 3.36 13.13 -5.21
C VAL A 111 2.46 13.43 -6.41
N ILE A 112 1.13 13.29 -6.25
CA ILE A 112 0.18 13.54 -7.33
C ILE A 112 0.32 14.98 -7.85
N ARG A 113 0.51 15.94 -6.95
CA ARG A 113 0.71 17.36 -7.31
C ARG A 113 1.97 17.57 -8.13
N GLU A 114 3.05 16.80 -7.89
CA GLU A 114 4.28 16.88 -8.67
C GLU A 114 4.14 16.23 -10.06
N ILE A 115 3.46 15.09 -10.16
CA ILE A 115 3.33 14.36 -11.43
C ILE A 115 2.19 14.86 -12.32
N ASP A 116 1.19 15.52 -11.75
CA ASP A 116 0.05 16.15 -12.47
C ASP A 116 -0.27 17.53 -11.88
N PRO A 117 0.62 18.52 -12.03
CA PRO A 117 0.51 19.82 -11.38
C PRO A 117 -0.70 20.64 -11.83
N LYS A 118 -1.31 20.30 -12.97
CA LYS A 118 -2.50 20.97 -13.49
C LYS A 118 -3.80 20.24 -13.15
N GLY A 119 -3.73 19.01 -12.62
CA GLY A 119 -4.89 18.18 -12.35
C GLY A 119 -5.65 17.82 -13.63
N GLU A 120 -4.93 17.55 -14.72
CA GLU A 120 -5.56 17.29 -16.02
C GLU A 120 -6.24 15.92 -16.06
N ASN A 121 -5.71 14.94 -15.31
CA ASN A 121 -6.27 13.60 -15.23
C ASN A 121 -6.88 13.32 -13.84
N PRO A 122 -8.22 13.30 -13.68
CA PRO A 122 -8.86 13.08 -12.39
C PRO A 122 -8.67 11.64 -11.85
N VAL A 123 -8.06 10.74 -12.62
CA VAL A 123 -7.70 9.37 -12.24
C VAL A 123 -6.19 9.15 -12.20
N THR A 124 -5.37 10.21 -12.11
CA THR A 124 -3.93 10.11 -11.84
C THR A 124 -3.65 9.27 -10.60
N ALA A 125 -4.53 9.35 -9.61
CA ALA A 125 -4.53 8.45 -8.46
C ALA A 125 -5.91 7.81 -8.25
N VAL A 126 -5.90 6.52 -7.90
CA VAL A 126 -7.10 5.74 -7.60
C VAL A 126 -6.92 4.97 -6.31
N ASN A 127 -7.85 5.16 -5.37
CA ASN A 127 -7.99 4.31 -4.20
C ASN A 127 -9.05 3.23 -4.46
N ILE A 128 -8.68 1.97 -4.33
CA ILE A 128 -9.62 0.85 -4.38
C ILE A 128 -9.93 0.41 -2.95
N GLY A 129 -11.11 0.79 -2.48
CA GLY A 129 -11.58 0.53 -1.11
C GLY A 129 -12.54 1.61 -0.62
N GLN A 130 -13.05 1.42 0.58
CA GLN A 130 -13.98 2.39 1.19
C GLN A 130 -13.24 3.58 1.81
N GLY A 131 -13.76 4.77 1.57
CA GLY A 131 -13.20 6.03 2.08
C GLY A 131 -11.95 6.47 1.31
N LEU A 132 -11.47 7.66 1.62
CA LEU A 132 -10.23 8.20 1.04
C LEU A 132 -9.13 8.16 2.11
N PRO A 133 -8.06 7.36 1.92
CA PRO A 133 -6.93 7.35 2.82
C PRO A 133 -6.29 8.74 2.92
N ARG A 134 -5.91 9.14 4.13
CA ARG A 134 -5.26 10.44 4.35
C ARG A 134 -3.98 10.61 3.54
N ALA A 135 -3.29 9.54 3.20
CA ALA A 135 -2.12 9.56 2.33
C ALA A 135 -2.40 10.19 0.95
N LEU A 136 -3.63 10.11 0.48
CA LEU A 136 -4.08 10.65 -0.80
C LEU A 136 -4.81 12.00 -0.69
N ALA A 137 -4.95 12.55 0.52
CA ALA A 137 -5.75 13.74 0.77
C ALA A 137 -4.89 15.00 0.87
N ALA A 138 -5.13 15.97 -0.01
CA ALA A 138 -4.59 17.33 0.07
C ALA A 138 -5.51 18.30 -0.67
N PRO A 139 -5.46 19.62 -0.36
CA PRO A 139 -6.18 20.63 -1.14
C PRO A 139 -5.78 20.61 -2.61
N ASN A 140 -6.75 20.74 -3.50
CA ASN A 140 -6.58 20.81 -4.95
C ASN A 140 -5.91 19.56 -5.58
N VAL A 141 -6.06 18.41 -4.95
CA VAL A 141 -5.65 17.10 -5.48
C VAL A 141 -6.88 16.24 -5.67
N SER A 142 -7.13 15.82 -6.91
CA SER A 142 -8.24 14.93 -7.25
C SER A 142 -7.79 13.47 -7.15
N VAL A 143 -8.58 12.66 -6.46
CA VAL A 143 -8.38 11.23 -6.32
C VAL A 143 -9.71 10.51 -6.47
N ALA A 144 -9.77 9.54 -7.36
CA ALA A 144 -10.93 8.67 -7.42
C ALA A 144 -10.86 7.62 -6.30
N SER A 145 -11.85 7.60 -5.40
CA SER A 145 -11.96 6.59 -4.35
C SER A 145 -13.14 5.67 -4.66
N VAL A 146 -12.84 4.40 -4.92
CA VAL A 146 -13.74 3.44 -5.56
C VAL A 146 -13.85 2.20 -4.68
N ALA A 147 -15.06 1.87 -4.25
CA ALA A 147 -15.28 0.64 -3.48
C ALA A 147 -15.35 -0.60 -4.39
N ASP A 148 -15.79 -0.40 -5.63
CA ASP A 148 -15.96 -1.43 -6.66
C ASP A 148 -16.04 -0.73 -8.02
N VAL A 149 -15.15 -1.09 -8.94
CA VAL A 149 -15.03 -0.41 -10.24
C VAL A 149 -16.23 -0.69 -11.15
N GLU A 150 -16.84 -1.87 -11.06
CA GLU A 150 -18.01 -2.24 -11.87
C GLU A 150 -19.24 -1.39 -11.52
N THR A 151 -19.37 -1.00 -10.24
CA THR A 151 -20.50 -0.21 -9.74
C THR A 151 -20.17 1.27 -9.53
N TYR A 152 -18.93 1.68 -9.81
CA TYR A 152 -18.50 3.05 -9.59
C TYR A 152 -19.19 4.04 -10.50
N GLY A 153 -19.65 5.12 -9.92
CA GLY A 153 -20.28 6.22 -10.64
C GLY A 153 -21.43 6.85 -9.86
N LEU A 154 -21.90 7.97 -10.36
CA LEU A 154 -23.07 8.63 -9.81
C LEU A 154 -24.34 8.07 -10.44
N LEU A 155 -25.37 7.86 -9.59
CA LEU A 155 -26.70 7.43 -10.03
C LEU A 155 -26.71 6.08 -10.77
N THR A 156 -25.83 5.17 -10.40
CA THR A 156 -25.77 3.80 -10.97
C THR A 156 -27.06 3.01 -10.74
N SER A 157 -27.85 3.36 -9.70
CA SER A 157 -29.17 2.77 -9.42
C SER A 157 -30.29 3.27 -10.35
N VAL A 158 -30.02 4.27 -11.22
CA VAL A 158 -30.98 4.76 -12.20
C VAL A 158 -30.79 3.99 -13.49
N GLU A 159 -31.62 2.99 -13.74
CA GLU A 159 -31.54 2.07 -14.89
C GLU A 159 -31.85 2.77 -16.22
N GLU A 160 -32.73 3.79 -16.21
CA GLU A 160 -33.07 4.52 -17.43
C GLU A 160 -31.96 5.52 -17.80
N GLU A 161 -31.26 5.26 -18.89
CA GLU A 161 -30.10 6.05 -19.33
C GLU A 161 -30.45 7.54 -19.56
N ASP A 162 -31.56 7.85 -20.20
CA ASP A 162 -31.97 9.21 -20.44
C ASP A 162 -32.25 9.98 -19.13
N ALA A 163 -32.88 9.35 -18.16
CA ALA A 163 -33.14 9.94 -16.85
C ALA A 163 -31.84 10.19 -16.11
N ARG A 164 -30.92 9.20 -16.13
CA ARG A 164 -29.61 9.31 -15.54
C ARG A 164 -28.80 10.46 -16.16
N ASN A 165 -28.74 10.55 -17.48
CA ASN A 165 -28.00 11.59 -18.20
C ASN A 165 -28.57 13.00 -17.91
N LYS A 166 -29.88 13.15 -17.81
CA LYS A 166 -30.51 14.42 -17.38
C LYS A 166 -30.11 14.80 -15.94
N MET A 167 -30.05 13.82 -15.03
CA MET A 167 -29.66 14.07 -13.65
C MET A 167 -28.18 14.44 -13.54
N LEU A 168 -27.29 13.73 -14.26
CA LEU A 168 -25.84 14.02 -14.33
C LEU A 168 -25.60 15.42 -14.94
N THR A 169 -26.34 15.79 -15.99
CA THR A 169 -26.22 17.12 -16.58
C THR A 169 -26.64 18.22 -15.58
N ARG A 170 -27.73 18.02 -14.83
CA ARG A 170 -28.11 18.94 -13.76
C ARG A 170 -27.09 19.05 -12.65
N PHE A 171 -26.51 17.91 -12.23
CA PHE A 171 -25.44 17.84 -11.23
C PHE A 171 -24.22 18.64 -11.72
N SER A 172 -23.75 18.38 -12.93
CA SER A 172 -22.63 19.11 -13.54
C SER A 172 -22.89 20.61 -13.62
N ASN A 173 -24.09 21.03 -14.03
CA ASN A 173 -24.45 22.45 -14.10
C ASN A 173 -24.49 23.10 -12.71
N MET A 174 -24.91 22.39 -11.68
CA MET A 174 -24.91 22.87 -10.30
C MET A 174 -23.50 23.12 -9.77
N TYR A 175 -22.57 22.17 -10.02
CA TYR A 175 -21.17 22.31 -9.62
C TYR A 175 -20.42 23.33 -10.48
N GLY A 176 -20.64 23.34 -11.78
CA GLY A 176 -20.05 24.35 -12.67
C GLY A 176 -20.43 25.78 -12.32
N ALA A 177 -21.65 26.01 -11.87
CA ALA A 177 -22.11 27.35 -11.41
C ALA A 177 -21.48 27.78 -10.07
N ALA A 178 -20.90 26.83 -9.30
CA ALA A 178 -20.19 27.13 -8.05
C ALA A 178 -18.81 27.73 -8.29
N LEU A 179 -18.18 27.42 -9.44
CA LEU A 179 -16.86 27.93 -9.81
C LEU A 179 -16.89 29.46 -9.98
N GLY A 180 -15.91 30.13 -9.35
CA GLY A 180 -15.81 31.59 -9.35
C GLY A 180 -16.61 32.28 -8.24
N SER A 181 -17.30 31.55 -7.35
CA SER A 181 -18.09 32.11 -6.26
C SER A 181 -17.35 32.15 -4.91
N GLY A 182 -16.07 31.70 -4.87
CA GLY A 182 -15.18 31.78 -3.73
C GLY A 182 -14.45 30.46 -3.44
N PRO A 183 -13.36 30.49 -2.66
CA PRO A 183 -12.43 29.36 -2.53
C PRO A 183 -13.07 28.03 -2.11
N VAL A 184 -14.05 28.07 -1.20
CA VAL A 184 -14.75 26.88 -0.74
C VAL A 184 -15.65 26.30 -1.83
N MET A 185 -16.38 27.17 -2.52
CA MET A 185 -17.31 26.76 -3.59
C MET A 185 -16.52 26.31 -4.83
N ASP A 186 -15.40 26.95 -5.12
CA ASP A 186 -14.49 26.55 -6.20
C ASP A 186 -13.94 25.13 -5.94
N TYR A 187 -13.49 24.86 -4.72
CA TYR A 187 -13.04 23.52 -4.31
C TYR A 187 -14.15 22.47 -4.43
N LEU A 188 -15.33 22.74 -3.90
CA LEU A 188 -16.48 21.84 -3.97
C LEU A 188 -16.93 21.61 -5.42
N GLY A 189 -16.98 22.69 -6.20
CA GLY A 189 -17.35 22.64 -7.62
C GLY A 189 -16.38 21.79 -8.43
N GLN A 190 -15.08 22.01 -8.26
CA GLN A 190 -14.05 21.24 -8.95
C GLN A 190 -14.09 19.76 -8.53
N THR A 191 -14.16 19.47 -7.23
CA THR A 191 -14.26 18.08 -6.71
C THR A 191 -15.46 17.35 -7.30
N GLY A 192 -16.62 18.01 -7.42
CA GLY A 192 -17.81 17.42 -8.03
C GLY A 192 -17.64 17.10 -9.52
N ILE A 193 -17.00 18.01 -10.26
CA ILE A 193 -16.71 17.81 -11.69
C ILE A 193 -15.69 16.68 -11.89
N ASP A 194 -14.65 16.63 -11.06
CA ASP A 194 -13.61 15.59 -11.15
C ASP A 194 -14.16 14.21 -10.79
N ALA A 195 -15.06 14.14 -9.81
CA ALA A 195 -15.76 12.89 -9.48
C ALA A 195 -16.61 12.38 -10.66
N LEU A 196 -17.29 13.27 -11.40
CA LEU A 196 -18.03 12.90 -12.61
C LEU A 196 -17.12 12.39 -13.72
N LYS A 197 -16.06 13.15 -14.03
CA LYS A 197 -15.07 12.78 -15.06
C LYS A 197 -14.37 11.47 -14.71
N GLY A 198 -13.93 11.34 -13.45
CA GLY A 198 -13.27 10.13 -12.97
C GLY A 198 -14.17 8.90 -13.10
N ALA A 199 -15.45 9.02 -12.77
CA ALA A 199 -16.43 7.94 -12.93
C ALA A 199 -16.59 7.51 -14.40
N ASP A 200 -16.68 8.48 -15.31
CA ASP A 200 -16.82 8.19 -16.74
C ASP A 200 -15.56 7.54 -17.33
N ILE A 201 -14.37 7.97 -16.89
CA ILE A 201 -13.09 7.38 -17.31
C ILE A 201 -12.96 5.94 -16.80
N LEU A 202 -13.26 5.69 -15.51
CA LEU A 202 -13.09 4.39 -14.88
C LEU A 202 -14.05 3.32 -15.40
N LYS A 203 -15.20 3.70 -15.95
CA LYS A 203 -16.11 2.76 -16.63
C LYS A 203 -15.46 1.96 -17.76
N ALA A 204 -14.47 2.55 -18.42
CA ALA A 204 -13.76 1.87 -19.49
C ALA A 204 -12.93 0.68 -19.00
N ALA A 205 -12.58 0.63 -17.72
CA ALA A 205 -11.72 -0.43 -17.18
C ALA A 205 -12.40 -1.81 -17.23
N PRO A 206 -13.56 -2.07 -16.60
CA PRO A 206 -14.20 -3.37 -16.68
C PRO A 206 -14.66 -3.76 -18.09
N GLU A 207 -14.99 -2.80 -18.93
CA GLU A 207 -15.45 -3.05 -20.30
C GLU A 207 -14.33 -3.52 -21.24
N LYS A 208 -13.09 -3.09 -21.01
CA LYS A 208 -11.93 -3.35 -21.86
C LYS A 208 -10.92 -4.31 -21.25
N TYR A 209 -11.09 -4.63 -19.97
CA TYR A 209 -10.20 -5.52 -19.27
C TYR A 209 -10.37 -6.97 -19.71
N GLU A 210 -9.26 -7.57 -20.13
CA GLU A 210 -9.16 -8.98 -20.46
C GLU A 210 -8.07 -9.64 -19.63
N SER A 211 -8.40 -10.77 -19.01
CA SER A 211 -7.45 -11.58 -18.23
C SER A 211 -7.89 -13.06 -18.25
N ASN A 212 -6.91 -13.96 -18.29
CA ASN A 212 -7.13 -15.38 -18.09
C ASN A 212 -6.81 -15.82 -16.65
N ILE A 213 -6.45 -14.88 -15.75
CA ILE A 213 -6.16 -15.15 -14.35
C ILE A 213 -7.45 -15.13 -13.55
N GLU A 214 -7.72 -16.24 -12.86
CA GLU A 214 -8.82 -16.34 -11.92
C GLU A 214 -8.35 -15.90 -10.53
N TYR A 215 -8.60 -14.65 -10.19
CA TYR A 215 -8.31 -14.14 -8.86
C TYR A 215 -9.14 -14.83 -7.79
N SER A 216 -8.54 -15.05 -6.61
CA SER A 216 -9.26 -15.59 -5.47
C SER A 216 -10.44 -14.70 -5.06
N ASN A 217 -11.41 -15.25 -4.32
CA ASN A 217 -12.63 -14.53 -3.97
C ASN A 217 -12.50 -13.66 -2.70
N SER A 218 -11.26 -13.35 -2.27
CA SER A 218 -11.02 -12.44 -1.15
C SER A 218 -11.22 -10.97 -1.56
N LEU A 219 -11.48 -10.09 -0.57
CA LEU A 219 -11.65 -8.67 -0.85
C LEU A 219 -10.37 -8.08 -1.47
N ILE A 220 -9.20 -8.41 -0.91
CA ILE A 220 -7.93 -7.90 -1.42
C ILE A 220 -7.63 -8.39 -2.85
N ALA A 221 -8.04 -9.60 -3.19
CA ALA A 221 -7.87 -10.12 -4.55
C ALA A 221 -8.76 -9.36 -5.55
N ARG A 222 -10.01 -9.06 -5.20
CA ARG A 222 -10.88 -8.21 -6.02
C ARG A 222 -10.29 -6.81 -6.19
N ASN A 223 -9.79 -6.21 -5.09
CA ASN A 223 -9.17 -4.88 -5.15
C ASN A 223 -7.94 -4.87 -6.08
N LEU A 224 -7.07 -5.87 -5.99
CA LEU A 224 -5.89 -5.95 -6.87
C LEU A 224 -6.26 -6.26 -8.32
N ARG A 225 -7.32 -7.04 -8.57
CA ARG A 225 -7.89 -7.21 -9.92
C ARG A 225 -8.37 -5.89 -10.49
N ASP A 226 -9.03 -5.06 -9.70
CA ASP A 226 -9.50 -3.74 -10.14
C ASP A 226 -8.32 -2.81 -10.44
N VAL A 227 -7.25 -2.85 -9.62
CA VAL A 227 -5.98 -2.15 -9.91
C VAL A 227 -5.40 -2.61 -11.26
N ALA A 228 -5.30 -3.93 -11.49
CA ALA A 228 -4.80 -4.50 -12.75
C ALA A 228 -5.66 -4.06 -13.93
N SER A 229 -6.98 -4.09 -13.80
CA SER A 229 -7.95 -3.67 -14.82
C SER A 229 -7.74 -2.21 -15.25
N ILE A 230 -7.63 -1.28 -14.29
CA ILE A 230 -7.42 0.14 -14.57
C ILE A 230 -6.05 0.36 -15.21
N HIS A 231 -5.01 -0.31 -14.71
CA HIS A 231 -3.65 -0.18 -15.23
C HIS A 231 -3.53 -0.68 -16.67
N LYS A 232 -4.00 -1.88 -16.97
CA LYS A 232 -3.93 -2.51 -18.30
C LYS A 232 -4.70 -1.73 -19.37
N VAL A 233 -5.80 -1.09 -19.01
CA VAL A 233 -6.58 -0.23 -19.92
C VAL A 233 -5.88 1.09 -20.22
N GLY A 234 -4.87 1.47 -19.45
CA GLY A 234 -4.02 2.62 -19.74
C GLY A 234 -4.71 3.96 -19.55
N LEU A 235 -5.44 4.13 -18.45
CA LEU A 235 -6.17 5.38 -18.11
C LEU A 235 -5.26 6.51 -17.60
N GLY A 236 -3.93 6.28 -17.57
CA GLY A 236 -2.95 7.27 -17.11
C GLY A 236 -2.82 7.32 -15.59
N THR A 237 -3.34 6.33 -14.87
CA THR A 237 -3.19 6.24 -13.42
C THR A 237 -1.75 5.89 -13.05
N ARG A 238 -1.18 6.66 -12.12
CA ARG A 238 0.21 6.55 -11.66
C ARG A 238 0.32 6.07 -10.22
N VAL A 239 -0.71 6.29 -9.42
CA VAL A 239 -0.76 5.95 -8.00
C VAL A 239 -2.02 5.15 -7.72
N PHE A 240 -1.84 3.94 -7.25
CA PHE A 240 -2.91 3.10 -6.73
C PHE A 240 -2.74 2.91 -5.22
N TYR A 241 -3.86 2.86 -4.52
CA TYR A 241 -3.89 2.57 -3.10
C TYR A 241 -4.98 1.57 -2.79
N THR A 242 -4.66 0.59 -1.98
CA THR A 242 -5.64 -0.34 -1.40
C THR A 242 -5.20 -0.78 -0.02
N GLN A 243 -6.08 -1.48 0.71
CA GLN A 243 -5.77 -1.93 2.05
C GLN A 243 -6.39 -3.29 2.34
N GLN A 244 -5.71 -4.05 3.20
CA GLN A 244 -6.25 -5.24 3.85
C GLN A 244 -6.28 -5.00 5.35
N GLY A 245 -7.46 -5.11 5.95
CA GLY A 245 -7.65 -4.93 7.40
C GLY A 245 -7.50 -6.20 8.20
N SER A 246 -7.79 -6.09 9.50
CA SER A 246 -7.87 -7.17 10.47
C SER A 246 -6.53 -7.70 11.02
N TYR A 247 -5.44 -6.96 10.86
CA TYR A 247 -4.16 -7.30 11.49
C TYR A 247 -4.09 -6.97 12.99
N ASP A 248 -5.12 -6.34 13.57
CA ASP A 248 -5.20 -6.06 15.01
C ASP A 248 -5.59 -7.31 15.82
N THR A 249 -4.67 -8.27 15.85
CA THR A 249 -4.90 -9.63 16.35
C THR A 249 -4.50 -9.79 17.82
N HIS A 250 -5.23 -9.16 18.74
CA HIS A 250 -5.04 -9.33 20.18
C HIS A 250 -5.44 -10.71 20.71
N GLY A 251 -6.23 -11.47 19.94
CA GLY A 251 -6.66 -12.82 20.28
C GLY A 251 -6.93 -13.64 19.02
N ALA A 252 -6.88 -14.99 19.16
CA ALA A 252 -7.04 -15.93 18.05
C ALA A 252 -6.15 -15.61 16.84
N GLN A 253 -4.94 -15.09 17.10
CA GLN A 253 -4.06 -14.57 16.06
C GLN A 253 -3.64 -15.64 15.05
N ALA A 254 -3.23 -16.82 15.47
CA ALA A 254 -2.64 -17.82 14.57
C ALA A 254 -3.54 -18.14 13.36
N PRO A 255 -4.83 -18.49 13.52
CA PRO A 255 -5.70 -18.76 12.36
C PRO A 255 -6.03 -17.49 11.56
N ALA A 256 -6.24 -16.34 12.22
CA ALA A 256 -6.55 -15.08 11.57
C ALA A 256 -5.36 -14.60 10.71
N PHE A 257 -4.17 -14.61 11.26
CA PHE A 257 -2.94 -14.21 10.60
C PHE A 257 -2.60 -15.09 9.40
N SER A 258 -2.73 -16.42 9.57
CA SER A 258 -2.55 -17.37 8.47
C SER A 258 -3.53 -17.11 7.33
N LYS A 259 -4.81 -16.85 7.63
CA LYS A 259 -5.82 -16.52 6.62
C LYS A 259 -5.48 -15.24 5.88
N LEU A 260 -5.14 -14.15 6.60
CA LEU A 260 -4.80 -12.85 6.01
C LEU A 260 -3.63 -12.97 5.03
N TRP A 261 -2.55 -13.64 5.43
CA TRP A 261 -1.39 -13.83 4.56
C TRP A 261 -1.66 -14.78 3.41
N THR A 262 -2.47 -15.83 3.59
CA THR A 262 -2.89 -16.71 2.48
C THR A 262 -3.65 -15.92 1.42
N GLU A 263 -4.61 -15.09 1.84
CA GLU A 263 -5.41 -14.27 0.93
C GLU A 263 -4.56 -13.21 0.22
N LEU A 264 -3.68 -12.53 0.95
CA LEU A 264 -2.82 -11.48 0.39
C LEU A 264 -1.77 -12.04 -0.55
N ALA A 265 -1.06 -13.08 -0.13
CA ALA A 265 0.01 -13.67 -0.94
C ALA A 265 -0.52 -14.22 -2.27
N ALA A 266 -1.68 -14.89 -2.25
CA ALA A 266 -2.35 -15.35 -3.46
C ALA A 266 -2.76 -14.18 -4.36
N ALA A 267 -3.37 -13.14 -3.78
CA ALA A 267 -3.80 -11.96 -4.54
C ALA A 267 -2.63 -11.20 -5.19
N ILE A 268 -1.48 -11.12 -4.51
CA ILE A 268 -0.25 -10.54 -5.06
C ILE A 268 0.27 -11.38 -6.22
N GLN A 269 0.28 -12.71 -6.09
CA GLN A 269 0.71 -13.59 -7.17
C GLN A 269 -0.21 -13.44 -8.38
N ASP A 270 -1.52 -13.51 -8.18
CA ASP A 270 -2.53 -13.36 -9.24
C ASP A 270 -2.36 -12.01 -9.97
N PHE A 271 -2.11 -10.93 -9.22
CA PHE A 271 -1.86 -9.59 -9.78
C PHE A 271 -0.61 -9.55 -10.68
N TRP A 272 0.50 -10.10 -10.23
CA TRP A 272 1.72 -10.12 -11.03
C TRP A 272 1.62 -11.03 -12.24
N ASP A 273 0.96 -12.18 -12.12
CA ASP A 273 0.74 -13.09 -13.23
C ASP A 273 -0.17 -12.46 -14.30
N ASP A 274 -1.17 -11.70 -13.87
CA ASP A 274 -2.06 -10.97 -14.78
C ASP A 274 -1.30 -9.86 -15.57
N LEU A 275 -0.49 -9.05 -14.89
CA LEU A 275 0.29 -8.02 -15.57
C LEU A 275 1.36 -8.62 -16.50
N ARG A 276 2.07 -9.66 -16.06
CA ARG A 276 3.09 -10.34 -16.86
C ARG A 276 2.50 -10.97 -18.13
N GLN A 277 1.29 -11.50 -18.05
CA GLN A 277 0.61 -12.10 -19.21
C GLN A 277 0.43 -11.12 -20.37
N SER A 278 0.20 -9.84 -20.09
CA SER A 278 0.05 -8.77 -21.08
C SER A 278 1.31 -7.94 -21.30
N GLY A 279 2.37 -8.12 -20.49
CA GLY A 279 3.60 -7.32 -20.53
C GLY A 279 3.40 -5.90 -19.97
N ASP A 280 2.50 -5.76 -19.01
CA ASP A 280 2.18 -4.49 -18.35
C ASP A 280 2.79 -4.37 -16.95
N ASP A 281 3.71 -5.29 -16.58
CA ASP A 281 4.38 -5.32 -15.28
C ASP A 281 5.64 -4.44 -15.22
N ASP A 282 6.25 -4.09 -16.35
CA ASP A 282 7.57 -3.49 -16.47
C ASP A 282 7.71 -2.10 -15.83
N ASN A 283 6.62 -1.37 -15.66
CA ASN A 283 6.59 -0.04 -15.06
C ASN A 283 5.81 0.03 -13.73
N VAL A 284 5.55 -1.11 -13.08
CA VAL A 284 4.81 -1.18 -11.83
C VAL A 284 5.70 -1.61 -10.67
N VAL A 285 5.56 -0.94 -9.53
CA VAL A 285 6.09 -1.39 -8.24
C VAL A 285 4.98 -1.44 -7.20
N MET A 286 4.99 -2.46 -6.36
CA MET A 286 4.07 -2.59 -5.24
C MET A 286 4.81 -2.37 -3.92
N PHE A 287 4.27 -1.52 -3.05
CA PHE A 287 4.79 -1.24 -1.72
C PHE A 287 3.79 -1.67 -0.66
N LEU A 288 4.20 -2.59 0.22
CA LEU A 288 3.39 -3.08 1.35
C LEU A 288 3.96 -2.54 2.65
N PHE A 289 3.09 -2.01 3.52
CA PHE A 289 3.47 -1.56 4.86
C PHE A 289 2.33 -1.73 5.87
N SER A 290 2.68 -1.67 7.14
CA SER A 290 1.74 -1.56 8.26
C SER A 290 2.16 -0.39 9.16
N GLU A 291 1.21 0.19 9.89
CA GLU A 291 1.44 1.38 10.71
C GLU A 291 2.41 1.16 11.89
N PHE A 292 2.57 -0.08 12.34
CA PHE A 292 3.57 -0.56 13.30
C PHE A 292 3.63 -2.08 13.31
N GLY A 293 4.63 -2.65 14.02
CA GLY A 293 4.70 -4.08 14.32
C GLY A 293 4.00 -4.45 15.63
N ARG A 294 4.19 -5.69 16.07
CA ARG A 294 3.63 -6.21 17.32
C ARG A 294 4.71 -6.45 18.35
N ARG A 295 4.35 -6.52 19.63
CA ARG A 295 5.25 -6.87 20.72
C ARG A 295 5.95 -8.19 20.46
N VAL A 296 7.20 -8.27 20.93
CA VAL A 296 7.99 -9.51 20.84
C VAL A 296 7.29 -10.65 21.56
N ARG A 297 6.79 -10.42 22.79
CA ARG A 297 6.10 -11.42 23.59
C ARG A 297 4.63 -11.53 23.23
N ASP A 298 4.13 -12.76 23.02
CA ASP A 298 2.70 -13.04 22.88
C ASP A 298 1.97 -12.91 24.23
N ASN A 299 0.66 -12.68 24.17
CA ASN A 299 -0.22 -12.60 25.34
C ASN A 299 -0.97 -13.91 25.62
N GLY A 300 -0.56 -15.02 24.97
CA GLY A 300 -1.18 -16.34 25.10
C GLY A 300 -2.19 -16.68 24.01
N SER A 301 -2.69 -15.71 23.24
CA SER A 301 -3.66 -15.92 22.15
C SER A 301 -3.43 -15.00 20.95
N GLY A 302 -2.72 -13.91 21.16
CA GLY A 302 -2.40 -12.90 20.17
C GLY A 302 -1.23 -12.05 20.63
N THR A 303 -1.13 -10.83 20.08
CA THR A 303 -0.06 -9.88 20.41
C THR A 303 -0.62 -8.49 20.60
N ASP A 304 0.01 -7.72 21.49
CA ASP A 304 -0.28 -6.31 21.67
C ASP A 304 0.50 -5.44 20.68
N HIS A 305 0.12 -4.16 20.56
CA HIS A 305 0.79 -3.19 19.70
C HIS A 305 2.26 -3.01 20.08
N GLY A 306 3.13 -3.00 19.08
CA GLY A 306 4.57 -2.78 19.19
C GLY A 306 5.04 -1.58 18.37
N ALA A 307 6.29 -1.62 17.88
CA ALA A 307 6.88 -0.50 17.16
C ALA A 307 7.47 -0.91 15.81
N ALA A 308 8.66 -1.51 15.76
CA ALA A 308 9.30 -1.87 14.49
C ALA A 308 8.47 -2.89 13.68
N GLY A 309 8.35 -2.64 12.39
CA GLY A 309 7.66 -3.48 11.43
C GLY A 309 8.57 -4.00 10.33
N VAL A 310 7.95 -4.55 9.30
CA VAL A 310 8.56 -4.96 8.03
C VAL A 310 7.75 -4.37 6.89
N SER A 311 8.43 -3.97 5.81
CA SER A 311 7.81 -3.56 4.56
C SER A 311 8.35 -4.40 3.41
N PHE A 312 7.57 -4.47 2.34
CA PHE A 312 7.96 -5.17 1.12
C PHE A 312 7.84 -4.23 -0.07
N VAL A 313 8.82 -4.29 -0.96
CA VAL A 313 8.74 -3.65 -2.27
C VAL A 313 8.89 -4.74 -3.32
N ILE A 314 7.93 -4.84 -4.24
CA ILE A 314 7.82 -5.93 -5.20
C ILE A 314 7.70 -5.36 -6.61
N GLY A 315 8.43 -5.93 -7.55
CA GLY A 315 8.32 -5.59 -8.97
C GLY A 315 9.61 -5.87 -9.75
N PRO A 316 9.54 -5.91 -11.09
CA PRO A 316 10.67 -6.29 -11.96
C PRO A 316 11.82 -5.27 -11.95
N GLY A 317 11.60 -4.06 -11.45
CA GLY A 317 12.65 -3.05 -11.24
C GLY A 317 13.33 -3.14 -9.88
N VAL A 318 12.88 -4.05 -9.01
CA VAL A 318 13.41 -4.21 -7.66
C VAL A 318 14.65 -5.10 -7.68
N LYS A 319 15.67 -4.71 -6.94
CA LYS A 319 16.80 -5.55 -6.60
C LYS A 319 16.43 -6.33 -5.35
N GLY A 320 16.06 -7.59 -5.53
CA GLY A 320 15.60 -8.44 -4.45
C GLY A 320 16.65 -8.67 -3.36
N GLY A 321 16.19 -9.00 -2.18
CA GLY A 321 17.02 -9.25 -1.01
C GLY A 321 16.45 -8.66 0.27
N MET A 322 17.23 -8.78 1.35
CA MET A 322 16.92 -8.19 2.65
C MET A 322 17.70 -6.89 2.84
N TYR A 323 17.00 -5.86 3.29
CA TYR A 323 17.53 -4.52 3.49
C TYR A 323 17.34 -4.09 4.94
N SER A 324 18.25 -3.24 5.42
CA SER A 324 18.35 -2.88 6.82
C SER A 324 18.67 -4.07 7.73
N ARG A 325 18.90 -3.83 8.99
CA ARG A 325 19.17 -4.88 9.97
C ARG A 325 17.87 -5.34 10.62
N TYR A 326 17.77 -6.65 10.84
CA TYR A 326 16.74 -7.15 11.75
C TYR A 326 16.98 -6.55 13.14
N PRO A 327 15.96 -5.96 13.80
CA PRO A 327 16.12 -5.40 15.14
C PRO A 327 16.58 -6.44 16.16
N ASP A 328 17.35 -5.99 17.15
CA ASP A 328 17.82 -6.86 18.23
C ASP A 328 16.64 -7.32 19.09
N THR A 329 16.53 -8.63 19.27
CA THR A 329 15.41 -9.30 19.97
C THR A 329 15.67 -9.52 21.45
N ARG A 330 16.92 -9.26 21.91
CA ARG A 330 17.30 -9.45 23.33
C ARG A 330 16.54 -8.49 24.23
N SER A 331 16.15 -8.94 25.41
CA SER A 331 15.30 -8.17 26.33
C SER A 331 15.85 -6.79 26.69
N GLU A 332 17.18 -6.64 26.80
CA GLU A 332 17.85 -5.37 27.09
C GLU A 332 17.87 -4.39 25.90
N ALA A 333 17.62 -4.87 24.69
CA ALA A 333 17.56 -4.06 23.47
C ALA A 333 16.13 -3.62 23.11
N LEU A 334 15.13 -4.16 23.78
CA LEU A 334 13.72 -3.82 23.53
C LEU A 334 13.35 -2.52 24.26
N ASP A 335 12.52 -1.71 23.63
CA ASP A 335 11.87 -0.58 24.32
C ASP A 335 10.50 -1.01 24.83
N GLN A 336 10.39 -1.19 26.17
CA GLN A 336 9.18 -1.63 26.86
C GLN A 336 8.57 -2.93 26.27
N GLY A 337 9.41 -3.81 25.72
CA GLY A 337 9.01 -5.08 25.11
C GLY A 337 8.72 -5.02 23.60
N ASP A 338 9.00 -3.88 22.97
CA ASP A 338 8.88 -3.69 21.52
C ASP A 338 10.24 -3.80 20.83
N LEU A 339 10.26 -4.31 19.61
CA LEU A 339 11.41 -4.15 18.71
C LEU A 339 11.63 -2.68 18.41
N VAL A 340 12.86 -2.20 18.54
CA VAL A 340 13.21 -0.78 18.28
C VAL A 340 13.42 -0.59 16.78
N PRO A 341 12.69 0.35 16.13
CA PRO A 341 12.92 0.67 14.72
C PRO A 341 14.36 1.14 14.47
N ASN A 342 14.98 0.64 13.43
CA ASN A 342 16.31 1.00 13.00
C ASN A 342 16.39 1.49 11.56
N GLN A 343 15.25 1.47 10.86
CA GLN A 343 15.05 2.08 9.55
C GLN A 343 13.88 3.06 9.61
N ASP A 344 14.16 4.34 9.36
CA ASP A 344 13.09 5.35 9.25
C ASP A 344 12.30 5.11 7.95
N PHE A 345 10.96 4.99 8.06
CA PHE A 345 10.11 4.74 6.92
C PHE A 345 10.19 5.84 5.84
N ARG A 346 10.54 7.07 6.22
CA ARG A 346 10.73 8.19 5.30
C ARG A 346 11.92 7.96 4.36
N GLY A 347 12.93 7.18 4.79
CA GLY A 347 14.02 6.74 3.92
C GLY A 347 13.53 5.80 2.82
N VAL A 348 12.61 4.88 3.15
CA VAL A 348 11.97 4.00 2.15
C VAL A 348 11.10 4.82 1.19
N TYR A 349 10.34 5.78 1.70
CA TYR A 349 9.59 6.72 0.84
C TYR A 349 10.53 7.50 -0.08
N SER A 350 11.66 7.99 0.43
CA SER A 350 12.66 8.70 -0.40
C SER A 350 13.17 7.83 -1.54
N THR A 351 13.46 6.55 -1.28
CA THR A 351 13.89 5.61 -2.32
C THR A 351 12.79 5.39 -3.38
N LEU A 352 11.53 5.21 -2.96
CA LEU A 352 10.39 5.05 -3.88
C LEU A 352 10.17 6.32 -4.73
N LEU A 353 10.32 7.50 -4.11
CA LEU A 353 10.14 8.78 -4.78
C LEU A 353 11.24 9.06 -5.80
N GLU A 354 12.50 8.97 -5.39
CA GLU A 354 13.62 9.40 -6.22
C GLU A 354 14.02 8.34 -7.26
N ASN A 355 14.05 7.06 -6.86
CA ASN A 355 14.59 6.01 -7.71
C ASN A 355 13.52 5.32 -8.57
N TRP A 356 12.24 5.47 -8.24
CA TRP A 356 11.14 4.89 -9.01
C TRP A 356 10.25 5.95 -9.66
N LEU A 357 9.69 6.85 -8.86
CA LEU A 357 8.73 7.85 -9.37
C LEU A 357 9.40 9.06 -10.01
N GLU A 358 10.72 9.20 -9.88
CA GLU A 358 11.53 10.33 -10.39
C GLU A 358 11.06 11.69 -9.82
N VAL A 359 10.66 11.71 -8.53
CA VAL A 359 10.17 12.87 -7.81
C VAL A 359 11.12 13.20 -6.65
N GLU A 360 11.41 14.49 -6.43
CA GLU A 360 12.25 14.93 -5.30
C GLU A 360 11.59 14.57 -3.97
N ALA A 361 12.31 13.83 -3.12
CA ALA A 361 11.74 13.31 -1.86
C ALA A 361 11.66 14.35 -0.75
N ALA A 362 12.68 15.20 -0.60
CA ALA A 362 12.84 16.07 0.56
C ALA A 362 11.62 16.96 0.88
N PRO A 363 10.94 17.59 -0.11
CA PRO A 363 9.72 18.36 0.16
C PRO A 363 8.53 17.51 0.59
N ILE A 364 8.49 16.24 0.17
CA ILE A 364 7.36 15.33 0.42
C ILE A 364 7.47 14.70 1.81
N VAL A 365 8.68 14.22 2.18
CA VAL A 365 8.93 13.55 3.46
C VAL A 365 9.42 14.50 4.55
N ASN A 366 9.47 15.80 4.28
CA ASN A 366 9.88 16.87 5.21
C ASN A 366 11.30 16.67 5.78
N GLY A 367 12.26 16.35 4.90
CA GLY A 367 13.67 16.18 5.29
C GLY A 367 14.46 15.27 4.38
N THR A 368 15.71 15.03 4.74
CA THR A 368 16.60 14.09 4.04
C THR A 368 16.81 12.87 4.93
N PHE A 369 16.48 11.71 4.44
CA PHE A 369 16.59 10.44 5.15
C PHE A 369 17.48 9.49 4.34
N SER A 370 18.26 8.66 5.07
CA SER A 370 19.06 7.64 4.41
C SER A 370 18.16 6.68 3.65
N SER A 371 18.44 6.49 2.38
CA SER A 371 17.70 5.58 1.51
C SER A 371 18.48 4.27 1.33
N GLU A 372 17.75 3.17 1.27
CA GLU A 372 18.27 1.87 0.89
C GLU A 372 18.13 1.71 -0.63
N ASN A 373 19.20 1.35 -1.30
CA ASN A 373 19.16 1.15 -2.76
C ASN A 373 18.62 -0.23 -3.12
N PHE A 374 17.33 -0.35 -3.18
CA PHE A 374 16.64 -1.59 -3.58
C PHE A 374 16.05 -1.54 -5.01
N PHE A 375 16.52 -0.64 -5.86
CA PHE A 375 16.18 -0.63 -7.28
C PHE A 375 17.39 -0.96 -8.17
N VAL A 376 17.13 -1.63 -9.29
CA VAL A 376 18.14 -1.97 -10.28
C VAL A 376 18.55 -0.71 -11.05
N GLY A 377 19.86 -0.40 -11.05
CA GLY A 377 20.38 0.75 -11.79
C GLY A 377 20.28 2.10 -11.10
N ALA A 378 19.81 2.17 -9.86
CA ALA A 378 19.96 3.33 -9.01
C ALA A 378 21.43 3.41 -8.50
N ASN A 379 22.10 4.55 -8.70
CA ASN A 379 23.47 4.81 -8.28
C ASN A 379 23.54 5.30 -6.83
#